data_03437ebe0b4705fbd0e9d79d64fecdb7
#
_entry.id   03437ebe0b4705fbd0e9d79d64fecdb7
#
_cell.length_a   1.000
_cell.length_b   1.000
_cell.length_c   1.000
_cell.angle_alpha   90.00
_cell.angle_beta   90.00
_cell.angle_gamma   90.00
#
_symmetry.space_group_name_H-M   'P 1'
#
loop_
_entity.id
_entity.type
_entity.pdbx_description
1 polymer ?
#
loop_
_entity_poly.entity_id
_entity_poly.type
_entity_poly.pdbx_seq_one_letter_code
_entity_poly.pdbx_strand_id
1 'polypeptide(L)'
;MSMGQRKKAYIAFALACNVSMLLLDEPTNGLDIPSKSVFRRLLAGYVDDSRMVVISTHQVADVERLLDSIVILDNMGVALAATTQEICSKLKFGHANERARAIYTESTIAGDLSVSINDDYEDTMLNIELLFNATTANRNAIAAIFNNK
;
A
#
# COMPACT_ATOMS: atom_id res chain seq x y z
N MET A 1 22.51 -20.84 9.10
CA MET A 1 21.24 -20.07 9.08
C MET A 1 20.73 -19.99 7.64
N SER A 2 19.46 -20.36 7.40
CA SER A 2 18.82 -20.15 6.09
C SER A 2 18.66 -18.64 5.80
N MET A 3 18.42 -18.28 4.54
CA MET A 3 18.20 -16.87 4.16
C MET A 3 17.02 -16.25 4.94
N GLY A 4 15.93 -16.99 5.10
CA GLY A 4 14.79 -16.55 5.90
C GLY A 4 15.08 -16.39 7.39
N GLN A 5 15.93 -17.26 7.98
CA GLN A 5 16.36 -17.10 9.38
C GLN A 5 17.21 -15.86 9.59
N ARG A 6 18.14 -15.56 8.66
CA ARG A 6 18.94 -14.32 8.71
C ARG A 6 18.03 -13.08 8.64
N LYS A 7 17.07 -13.08 7.73
CA LYS A 7 16.15 -11.95 7.57
C LYS A 7 15.31 -11.71 8.82
N LYS A 8 14.80 -12.79 9.44
CA LYS A 8 14.10 -12.70 10.74
C LYS A 8 14.97 -12.08 11.82
N ALA A 9 16.25 -12.49 11.90
CA ALA A 9 17.21 -11.95 12.86
C ALA A 9 17.48 -10.45 12.62
N TYR A 10 17.64 -10.03 11.35
CA TYR A 10 17.82 -8.61 11.01
C TYR A 10 16.60 -7.77 11.35
N ILE A 11 15.39 -8.24 11.04
CA ILE A 11 14.15 -7.54 11.39
C ILE A 11 14.00 -7.42 12.91
N ALA A 12 14.23 -8.51 13.65
CA ALA A 12 14.17 -8.49 15.11
C ALA A 12 15.19 -7.50 15.70
N PHE A 13 16.41 -7.49 15.19
CA PHE A 13 17.46 -6.55 15.59
C PHE A 13 17.04 -5.09 15.29
N ALA A 14 16.55 -4.82 14.06
CA ALA A 14 16.13 -3.48 13.67
C ALA A 14 15.00 -2.94 14.56
N LEU A 15 14.01 -3.76 14.89
CA LEU A 15 12.94 -3.40 15.82
C LEU A 15 13.46 -3.20 17.25
N ALA A 16 14.43 -4.03 17.69
CA ALA A 16 15.04 -3.91 19.02
C ALA A 16 15.88 -2.63 19.19
N CYS A 17 16.38 -2.03 18.11
CA CYS A 17 17.12 -0.75 18.16
C CYS A 17 16.24 0.42 18.63
N ASN A 18 14.95 0.29 18.60
CA ASN A 18 13.98 1.26 19.13
C ASN A 18 14.20 2.70 18.64
N VAL A 19 14.46 2.84 17.33
CA VAL A 19 14.72 4.13 16.67
C VAL A 19 13.42 4.88 16.36
N SER A 20 13.47 6.21 16.28
CA SER A 20 12.32 7.03 15.89
C SER A 20 11.93 6.90 14.42
N MET A 21 12.88 6.51 13.55
CA MET A 21 12.62 6.24 12.15
C MET A 21 13.28 4.92 11.74
N LEU A 22 12.49 4.01 11.19
CA LEU A 22 12.93 2.70 10.70
C LEU A 22 12.64 2.58 9.20
N LEU A 23 13.68 2.27 8.42
CA LEU A 23 13.56 2.04 6.98
C LEU A 23 13.73 0.55 6.70
N LEU A 24 12.76 -0.05 6.04
CA LEU A 24 12.76 -1.47 5.70
C LEU A 24 12.60 -1.62 4.18
N ASP A 25 13.59 -2.25 3.56
CA ASP A 25 13.58 -2.58 2.12
C ASP A 25 13.20 -4.04 1.92
N GLU A 26 12.09 -4.29 1.21
CA GLU A 26 11.53 -5.62 0.93
C GLU A 26 11.52 -6.55 2.15
N PRO A 27 10.96 -6.14 3.31
CA PRO A 27 11.12 -6.89 4.55
C PRO A 27 10.46 -8.27 4.53
N THR A 28 9.41 -8.47 3.74
CA THR A 28 8.67 -9.74 3.68
C THR A 28 9.15 -10.68 2.58
N ASN A 29 10.01 -10.20 1.67
CA ASN A 29 10.55 -11.03 0.60
C ASN A 29 11.38 -12.20 1.16
N GLY A 30 11.05 -13.42 0.72
CA GLY A 30 11.71 -14.67 1.17
C GLY A 30 11.27 -15.17 2.56
N LEU A 31 10.26 -14.54 3.18
CA LEU A 31 9.60 -15.08 4.37
C LEU A 31 8.48 -16.05 4.00
N ASP A 32 8.33 -17.11 4.77
CA ASP A 32 7.17 -18.00 4.72
C ASP A 32 5.91 -17.34 5.32
N ILE A 33 4.72 -17.86 5.01
CA ILE A 33 3.44 -17.31 5.44
C ILE A 33 3.36 -17.09 6.97
N PRO A 34 3.76 -18.08 7.83
CA PRO A 34 3.78 -17.86 9.27
C PRO A 34 4.68 -16.72 9.69
N SER A 35 5.86 -16.58 9.07
CA SER A 35 6.81 -15.50 9.38
C SER A 35 6.31 -14.13 8.96
N LYS A 36 5.63 -14.03 7.83
CA LYS A 36 4.94 -12.78 7.41
C LYS A 36 3.90 -12.36 8.45
N SER A 37 3.14 -13.32 9.00
CA SER A 37 2.17 -13.03 10.05
C SER A 37 2.82 -12.54 11.35
N VAL A 38 3.94 -13.15 11.75
CA VAL A 38 4.73 -12.69 12.91
C VAL A 38 5.28 -11.29 12.67
N PHE A 39 5.85 -11.03 11.48
CA PHE A 39 6.35 -9.71 11.09
C PHE A 39 5.27 -8.62 11.24
N ARG A 40 4.09 -8.83 10.66
CA ARG A 40 2.97 -7.88 10.75
C ARG A 40 2.58 -7.57 12.20
N ARG A 41 2.48 -8.61 13.05
CA ARG A 41 2.15 -8.43 14.46
C ARG A 41 3.22 -7.66 15.22
N LEU A 42 4.49 -7.95 14.98
CA LEU A 42 5.62 -7.23 15.60
C LEU A 42 5.64 -5.76 15.15
N LEU A 43 5.43 -5.52 13.86
CA LEU A 43 5.40 -4.17 13.31
C LEU A 43 4.24 -3.35 13.89
N ALA A 44 3.04 -3.93 13.95
CA ALA A 44 1.88 -3.28 14.55
C ALA A 44 2.07 -2.94 16.04
N GLY A 45 2.86 -3.74 16.77
CA GLY A 45 3.21 -3.45 18.17
C GLY A 45 4.40 -2.48 18.32
N TYR A 46 5.16 -2.27 17.24
CA TYR A 46 6.31 -1.35 17.25
C TYR A 46 5.92 0.09 16.93
N VAL A 47 4.95 0.29 16.02
CA VAL A 47 4.51 1.62 15.58
C VAL A 47 3.68 2.29 16.67
N ASP A 48 4.03 3.53 16.98
CA ASP A 48 3.28 4.46 17.82
C ASP A 48 3.45 5.90 17.30
N ASP A 49 2.84 6.88 17.93
CA ASP A 49 2.88 8.28 17.50
C ASP A 49 4.31 8.89 17.49
N SER A 50 5.28 8.24 18.14
CA SER A 50 6.67 8.68 18.22
C SER A 50 7.59 8.04 17.19
N ARG A 51 7.09 7.05 16.42
CA ARG A 51 7.89 6.23 15.52
C ARG A 51 7.33 6.20 14.11
N MET A 52 8.20 6.46 13.15
CA MET A 52 7.91 6.34 11.73
C MET A 52 8.55 5.07 11.17
N VAL A 53 7.76 4.27 10.45
CA VAL A 53 8.28 3.13 9.69
C VAL A 53 8.00 3.35 8.22
N VAL A 54 9.05 3.30 7.40
CA VAL A 54 8.96 3.39 5.95
C VAL A 54 9.31 2.02 5.37
N ILE A 55 8.42 1.48 4.56
CA ILE A 55 8.59 0.17 3.91
C ILE A 55 8.59 0.37 2.40
N SER A 56 9.69 -0.03 1.73
CA SER A 56 9.68 -0.21 0.28
C SER A 56 9.35 -1.68 -0.03
N THR A 57 8.36 -1.93 -0.87
CA THR A 57 7.99 -3.28 -1.27
C THR A 57 7.18 -3.30 -2.56
N HIS A 58 7.31 -4.40 -3.32
CA HIS A 58 6.40 -4.77 -4.39
C HIS A 58 5.37 -5.83 -3.93
N GLN A 59 5.48 -6.35 -2.70
CA GLN A 59 4.56 -7.32 -2.10
C GLN A 59 3.58 -6.60 -1.16
N VAL A 60 2.78 -5.69 -1.72
CA VAL A 60 1.91 -4.77 -0.97
C VAL A 60 0.86 -5.47 -0.11
N ALA A 61 0.35 -6.61 -0.54
CA ALA A 61 -0.63 -7.40 0.22
C ALA A 61 -0.12 -7.85 1.61
N ASP A 62 1.20 -7.93 1.79
CA ASP A 62 1.79 -8.32 3.06
C ASP A 62 1.68 -7.22 4.14
N VAL A 63 1.56 -5.97 3.75
CA VAL A 63 1.61 -4.80 4.65
C VAL A 63 0.40 -3.87 4.54
N GLU A 64 -0.48 -4.08 3.57
CA GLU A 64 -1.60 -3.20 3.23
C GLU A 64 -2.42 -2.72 4.45
N ARG A 65 -2.69 -3.62 5.39
CA ARG A 65 -3.50 -3.32 6.58
C ARG A 65 -2.75 -2.56 7.69
N LEU A 66 -1.47 -2.29 7.49
CA LEU A 66 -0.62 -1.61 8.47
C LEU A 66 -0.28 -0.17 8.04
N LEU A 67 -0.63 0.20 6.80
CA LEU A 67 -0.23 1.46 6.21
C LEU A 67 -1.24 2.55 6.54
N ASP A 68 -0.74 3.70 6.98
CA ASP A 68 -1.49 4.95 7.11
C ASP A 68 -1.27 5.89 5.92
N SER A 69 -0.14 5.73 5.22
CA SER A 69 0.25 6.58 4.08
C SER A 69 0.93 5.75 2.99
N ILE A 70 0.72 6.15 1.75
CA ILE A 70 1.25 5.48 0.55
C ILE A 70 1.97 6.50 -0.32
N VAL A 71 3.15 6.10 -0.79
CA VAL A 71 3.90 6.81 -1.83
C VAL A 71 4.12 5.85 -2.99
N ILE A 72 3.61 6.20 -4.17
CA ILE A 72 3.85 5.45 -5.41
C ILE A 72 4.91 6.19 -6.21
N LEU A 73 5.96 5.46 -6.56
CA LEU A 73 7.06 5.95 -7.39
C LEU A 73 6.99 5.31 -8.77
N ASP A 74 7.26 6.09 -9.78
CA ASP A 74 7.48 5.63 -11.15
C ASP A 74 8.79 6.22 -11.73
N ASN A 75 9.05 6.00 -13.02
CA ASN A 75 10.26 6.49 -13.69
C ASN A 75 10.37 8.03 -13.75
N MET A 76 9.29 8.75 -13.48
CA MET A 76 9.23 10.22 -13.46
C MET A 76 9.26 10.79 -12.04
N GLY A 77 9.39 9.95 -11.01
CA GLY A 77 9.43 10.34 -9.61
C GLY A 77 8.14 9.99 -8.85
N VAL A 78 7.74 10.82 -7.90
CA VAL A 78 6.51 10.59 -7.11
C VAL A 78 5.28 10.72 -8.01
N ALA A 79 4.52 9.63 -8.16
CA ALA A 79 3.28 9.59 -8.91
C ALA A 79 2.06 9.85 -8.01
N LEU A 80 2.10 9.40 -6.76
CA LEU A 80 1.10 9.65 -5.73
C LEU A 80 1.79 9.68 -4.36
N ALA A 81 1.35 10.59 -3.49
CA ALA A 81 1.69 10.60 -2.07
C ALA A 81 0.47 11.08 -1.29
N ALA A 82 -0.17 10.17 -0.54
CA ALA A 82 -1.40 10.45 0.19
C ALA A 82 -1.59 9.48 1.35
N THR A 83 -2.40 9.89 2.34
CA THR A 83 -2.84 8.97 3.39
C THR A 83 -3.88 7.98 2.86
N THR A 84 -3.98 6.80 3.48
CA THR A 84 -4.99 5.80 3.12
C THR A 84 -6.41 6.37 3.28
N GLN A 85 -6.63 7.20 4.29
CA GLN A 85 -7.88 7.90 4.51
C GLN A 85 -8.20 8.86 3.35
N GLU A 86 -7.23 9.67 2.92
CA GLU A 86 -7.42 10.58 1.78
C GLU A 86 -7.70 9.81 0.49
N ILE A 87 -6.99 8.71 0.25
CA ILE A 87 -7.20 7.87 -0.91
C ILE A 87 -8.63 7.32 -0.93
N CYS A 88 -9.10 6.70 0.16
CA CYS A 88 -10.45 6.14 0.24
C CYS A 88 -11.55 7.21 0.23
N SER A 89 -11.26 8.45 0.67
CA SER A 89 -12.23 9.54 0.56
C SER A 89 -12.43 10.05 -0.86
N LYS A 90 -11.40 9.94 -1.71
CA LYS A 90 -11.42 10.46 -3.09
C LYS A 90 -11.63 9.37 -4.14
N LEU A 91 -11.23 8.14 -3.86
CA LEU A 91 -11.29 7.02 -4.78
C LEU A 91 -12.09 5.86 -4.19
N LYS A 92 -12.85 5.20 -5.06
CA LYS A 92 -13.63 4.01 -4.77
C LYS A 92 -13.04 2.82 -5.53
N PHE A 93 -12.88 1.71 -4.81
CA PHE A 93 -12.32 0.46 -5.32
C PHE A 93 -13.38 -0.64 -5.27
N GLY A 94 -13.54 -1.41 -6.34
CA GLY A 94 -14.47 -2.53 -6.33
C GLY A 94 -14.80 -3.06 -7.70
N HIS A 95 -15.89 -3.84 -7.77
CA HIS A 95 -16.38 -4.34 -9.05
C HIS A 95 -16.91 -3.21 -9.93
N ALA A 96 -16.61 -3.27 -11.22
CA ALA A 96 -17.03 -2.27 -12.21
C ALA A 96 -18.53 -2.38 -12.47
N ASN A 97 -19.34 -1.66 -11.72
CA ASN A 97 -20.79 -1.55 -11.97
C ASN A 97 -21.10 -0.60 -13.13
N GLU A 98 -20.27 0.42 -13.34
CA GLU A 98 -20.38 1.40 -14.43
C GLU A 98 -19.00 1.72 -15.02
N ARG A 99 -18.61 1.01 -16.09
CA ARG A 99 -17.33 1.26 -16.79
C ARG A 99 -17.17 2.71 -17.27
N ALA A 100 -18.25 3.41 -17.56
CA ALA A 100 -18.23 4.78 -18.07
C ALA A 100 -17.69 5.82 -17.07
N ARG A 101 -17.69 5.52 -15.77
CA ARG A 101 -17.19 6.40 -14.71
C ARG A 101 -15.84 5.96 -14.13
N ALA A 102 -15.31 4.82 -14.59
CA ALA A 102 -14.05 4.28 -14.08
C ALA A 102 -12.86 5.07 -14.63
N ILE A 103 -11.94 5.47 -13.75
CA ILE A 103 -10.63 6.00 -14.10
C ILE A 103 -9.74 4.87 -14.65
N TYR A 104 -9.90 3.69 -14.07
CA TYR A 104 -9.16 2.49 -14.44
C TYR A 104 -10.03 1.25 -14.26
N THR A 105 -9.88 0.27 -15.15
CA THR A 105 -10.58 -1.03 -15.06
C THR A 105 -9.61 -2.14 -15.41
N GLU A 106 -9.66 -3.21 -14.62
CA GLU A 106 -8.84 -4.41 -14.79
C GLU A 106 -9.75 -5.64 -14.79
N SER A 107 -9.57 -6.52 -15.79
CA SER A 107 -10.33 -7.76 -15.89
C SER A 107 -9.65 -8.85 -15.08
N THR A 108 -10.40 -9.48 -14.18
CA THR A 108 -9.95 -10.61 -13.36
C THR A 108 -10.85 -11.83 -13.59
N ILE A 109 -10.43 -13.00 -13.10
CA ILE A 109 -11.25 -14.24 -13.14
C ILE A 109 -12.57 -14.06 -12.38
N ALA A 110 -12.59 -13.20 -11.34
CA ALA A 110 -13.77 -12.94 -10.52
C ALA A 110 -14.66 -11.80 -11.07
N GLY A 111 -14.33 -11.25 -12.25
CA GLY A 111 -14.99 -10.10 -12.87
C GLY A 111 -14.09 -8.89 -12.98
N ASP A 112 -14.63 -7.82 -13.53
CA ASP A 112 -13.87 -6.58 -13.70
C ASP A 112 -13.79 -5.81 -12.38
N LEU A 113 -12.59 -5.39 -12.01
CA LEU A 113 -12.33 -4.46 -10.93
C LEU A 113 -12.11 -3.05 -11.49
N SER A 114 -12.52 -2.02 -10.75
CA SER A 114 -12.35 -0.64 -11.17
C SER A 114 -11.93 0.30 -10.05
N VAL A 115 -11.27 1.39 -10.46
CA VAL A 115 -11.05 2.59 -9.64
C VAL A 115 -11.88 3.70 -10.23
N SER A 116 -12.71 4.34 -9.41
CA SER A 116 -13.54 5.49 -9.79
C SER A 116 -13.43 6.60 -8.74
N ILE A 117 -13.97 7.79 -9.05
CA ILE A 117 -14.09 8.86 -8.05
C ILE A 117 -15.15 8.46 -7.03
N ASN A 118 -14.87 8.70 -5.75
CA ASN A 118 -15.79 8.46 -4.64
C ASN A 118 -16.62 9.74 -4.38
N ASP A 119 -17.56 10.03 -5.26
CA ASP A 119 -18.45 11.21 -5.19
C ASP A 119 -19.67 10.99 -4.29
N ASP A 120 -19.98 9.77 -3.96
CA ASP A 120 -21.09 9.34 -3.09
C ASP A 120 -20.64 9.11 -1.62
N TYR A 121 -19.34 9.28 -1.32
CA TYR A 121 -18.75 9.09 0.01
C TYR A 121 -19.01 7.70 0.60
N GLU A 122 -19.05 6.68 -0.24
CA GLU A 122 -19.19 5.30 0.22
C GLU A 122 -17.91 4.81 0.90
N ASP A 123 -18.09 3.99 1.92
CA ASP A 123 -16.97 3.26 2.52
C ASP A 123 -16.40 2.28 1.49
N THR A 124 -15.12 2.43 1.21
CA THR A 124 -14.40 1.58 0.27
C THR A 124 -13.18 0.95 0.94
N MET A 125 -12.94 -0.30 0.62
CA MET A 125 -11.68 -0.95 1.03
C MET A 125 -10.59 -0.58 0.03
N LEU A 126 -9.49 -0.06 0.55
CA LEU A 126 -8.31 0.19 -0.24
C LEU A 126 -7.83 -1.12 -0.91
N ASN A 127 -7.49 -1.03 -2.18
CA ASN A 127 -6.79 -2.07 -2.93
C ASN A 127 -5.54 -1.43 -3.53
N ILE A 128 -4.38 -1.66 -2.89
CA ILE A 128 -3.13 -0.99 -3.27
C ILE A 128 -2.64 -1.44 -4.64
N GLU A 129 -2.81 -2.71 -5.00
CA GLU A 129 -2.42 -3.22 -6.31
C GLU A 129 -3.21 -2.52 -7.42
N LEU A 130 -4.53 -2.42 -7.24
CA LEU A 130 -5.41 -1.71 -8.18
C LEU A 130 -5.11 -0.21 -8.22
N LEU A 131 -4.80 0.41 -7.07
CA LEU A 131 -4.37 1.81 -6.98
C LEU A 131 -3.05 2.03 -7.74
N PHE A 132 -2.08 1.13 -7.57
CA PHE A 132 -0.79 1.19 -8.27
C PHE A 132 -0.99 1.10 -9.78
N ASN A 133 -1.76 0.13 -10.25
CA ASN A 133 -2.06 -0.06 -11.67
C ASN A 133 -2.80 1.15 -12.25
N ALA A 134 -3.81 1.68 -11.54
CA ALA A 134 -4.54 2.88 -11.94
C ALA A 134 -3.61 4.11 -12.03
N THR A 135 -2.74 4.30 -11.03
CA THR A 135 -1.81 5.44 -10.97
C THR A 135 -0.79 5.38 -12.09
N THR A 136 -0.26 4.18 -12.39
CA THR A 136 0.73 3.98 -13.45
C THR A 136 0.12 4.16 -14.83
N ALA A 137 -1.10 3.63 -15.05
CA ALA A 137 -1.79 3.74 -16.34
C ALA A 137 -2.35 5.15 -16.60
N ASN A 138 -2.81 5.87 -15.57
CA ASN A 138 -3.53 7.15 -15.70
C ASN A 138 -2.96 8.22 -14.75
N ARG A 139 -1.63 8.39 -14.72
CA ARG A 139 -0.92 9.30 -13.82
C ARG A 139 -1.55 10.70 -13.72
N ASN A 140 -1.83 11.31 -14.88
CA ASN A 140 -2.36 12.68 -14.91
C ASN A 140 -3.77 12.79 -14.33
N ALA A 141 -4.62 11.80 -14.54
CA ALA A 141 -5.97 11.77 -13.98
C ALA A 141 -5.92 11.61 -12.45
N ILE A 142 -5.10 10.68 -11.94
CA ILE A 142 -4.90 10.48 -10.51
C ILE A 142 -4.27 11.74 -9.88
N ALA A 143 -3.22 12.29 -10.48
CA ALA A 143 -2.57 13.51 -9.97
C ALA A 143 -3.55 14.70 -9.89
N ALA A 144 -4.44 14.87 -10.86
CA ALA A 144 -5.44 15.94 -10.84
C ALA A 144 -6.40 15.81 -9.64
N ILE A 145 -6.76 14.59 -9.22
CA ILE A 145 -7.65 14.34 -8.08
C ILE A 145 -6.97 14.72 -6.75
N PHE A 146 -5.65 14.48 -6.63
CA PHE A 146 -4.90 14.72 -5.39
C PHE A 146 -4.25 16.10 -5.31
N ASN A 147 -4.02 16.78 -6.43
CA ASN A 147 -3.40 18.12 -6.48
C ASN A 147 -4.41 19.28 -6.43
N ASN A 148 -5.70 19.02 -6.59
CA ASN A 148 -6.74 20.03 -6.35
C ASN A 148 -6.93 20.23 -4.83
N LYS A 149 -6.14 21.18 -4.28
CA LYS A 149 -6.36 21.77 -2.95
C LYS A 149 -7.32 22.95 -3.03
#